data_f66b410f92ec2c34e7b506085e82b230
#
_entry.id   f66b410f92ec2c34e7b506085e82b230
#
_cell.length_a   1.000
_cell.length_b   1.000
_cell.length_c   1.000
_cell.angle_alpha   90.00
_cell.angle_beta   90.00
_cell.angle_gamma   90.00
#
_symmetry.space_group_name_H-M   'P 1'
#
loop_
_entity.id
_entity.type
_entity.pdbx_description
1 polymer ?
#
loop_
_entity_poly.entity_id
_entity_poly.type
_entity_poly.pdbx_seq_one_letter_code
_entity_poly.pdbx_strand_id
1 'polypeptide(L)'
;MKIAIRRFLRAILVQVGQLICRALVKVTADGIENFPRDAQRLLVISNHFSWFDGPLLSLLLPQPPAYLLAQEEINGIAIRLISIIFESIPIWRGRVDRGAMTTAIHVLQCGGIVGIFPEGSIQPESADVVAAGQQFTEGVGGKGRHTAALIRAKAGVALLATLSGARILPVALIGSHDIMSNLFRRRRTPIRLIIGPAFGPLSLSNEVKGVARRQQLDKLADEMMCQIAQLMPPENRGYYTNVNDNGEVNT
;
A
#
# COMPACT_ATOMS: atom_id res chain seq x y z
N MET A 1 -2.06 -24.98 22.35
CA MET A 1 -0.73 -24.51 22.78
C MET A 1 0.01 -23.71 21.69
N LYS A 2 0.22 -24.22 20.48
CA LYS A 2 0.95 -23.51 19.39
C LYS A 2 0.32 -22.15 18.99
N ILE A 3 -1.02 -22.03 18.94
CA ILE A 3 -1.74 -20.80 18.58
C ILE A 3 -1.57 -19.70 19.65
N ALA A 4 -1.64 -20.05 20.93
CA ALA A 4 -1.47 -19.09 22.03
C ALA A 4 -0.05 -18.53 22.07
N ILE A 5 0.96 -19.38 21.87
CA ILE A 5 2.36 -18.98 21.80
C ILE A 5 2.59 -18.03 20.62
N ARG A 6 2.01 -18.33 19.44
CA ARG A 6 2.12 -17.46 18.26
C ARG A 6 1.48 -16.08 18.49
N ARG A 7 0.30 -16.04 19.13
CA ARG A 7 -0.36 -14.77 19.50
C ARG A 7 0.48 -13.95 20.49
N PHE A 8 1.08 -14.61 21.48
CA PHE A 8 1.94 -13.97 22.47
C PHE A 8 3.21 -13.40 21.82
N LEU A 9 3.89 -14.19 20.99
CA LEU A 9 5.08 -13.72 20.25
C LEU A 9 4.73 -12.54 19.32
N ARG A 10 3.60 -12.61 18.63
CA ARG A 10 3.11 -11.50 17.80
C ARG A 10 2.92 -10.23 18.63
N ALA A 11 2.30 -10.32 19.81
CA ALA A 11 2.09 -9.18 20.69
C ALA A 11 3.42 -8.54 21.13
N ILE A 12 4.40 -9.35 21.51
CA ILE A 12 5.74 -8.84 21.86
C ILE A 12 6.40 -8.16 20.66
N LEU A 13 6.38 -8.78 19.50
CA LEU A 13 7.01 -8.24 18.30
C LEU A 13 6.36 -6.93 17.85
N VAL A 14 5.03 -6.80 17.98
CA VAL A 14 4.31 -5.55 17.73
C VAL A 14 4.74 -4.47 18.73
N GLN A 15 4.85 -4.79 20.03
CA GLN A 15 5.32 -3.84 21.06
C GLN A 15 6.75 -3.36 20.76
N VAL A 16 7.65 -4.28 20.44
CA VAL A 16 9.04 -3.94 20.06
C VAL A 16 9.05 -3.09 18.78
N GLY A 17 8.26 -3.45 17.78
CA GLY A 17 8.12 -2.67 16.55
C GLY A 17 7.61 -1.26 16.82
N GLN A 18 6.61 -1.09 17.68
CA GLN A 18 6.10 0.22 18.08
C GLN A 18 7.16 1.06 18.82
N LEU A 19 7.95 0.42 19.69
CA LEU A 19 9.05 1.12 20.38
C LEU A 19 10.10 1.60 19.39
N ILE A 20 10.52 0.74 18.46
CA ILE A 20 11.46 1.08 17.39
C ILE A 20 10.87 2.21 16.51
N CYS A 21 9.62 2.10 16.13
CA CYS A 21 8.94 3.12 15.35
C CYS A 21 8.96 4.48 16.08
N ARG A 22 8.61 4.51 17.38
CA ARG A 22 8.66 5.74 18.19
C ARG A 22 10.06 6.33 18.30
N ALA A 23 11.11 5.49 18.29
CA ALA A 23 12.50 5.95 18.33
C ALA A 23 12.94 6.56 16.97
N LEU A 24 12.51 5.96 15.85
CA LEU A 24 12.98 6.32 14.51
C LEU A 24 12.15 7.42 13.85
N VAL A 25 10.85 7.51 14.15
CA VAL A 25 9.94 8.42 13.46
C VAL A 25 9.16 9.30 14.42
N LYS A 26 8.71 10.46 13.90
CA LYS A 26 7.74 11.34 14.55
C LYS A 26 6.47 11.32 13.71
N VAL A 27 5.45 10.62 14.19
CA VAL A 27 4.20 10.40 13.44
C VAL A 27 3.19 11.50 13.78
N THR A 28 2.57 12.06 12.73
CA THR A 28 1.30 12.79 12.78
C THR A 28 0.27 11.99 12.01
N ALA A 29 -0.96 11.92 12.52
CA ALA A 29 -2.03 11.15 11.90
C ALA A 29 -3.30 11.98 11.79
N ASP A 30 -3.83 12.09 10.59
CA ASP A 30 -5.05 12.81 10.26
C ASP A 30 -6.10 11.82 9.72
N GLY A 31 -7.38 12.03 10.02
CA GLY A 31 -8.48 11.21 9.50
C GLY A 31 -8.58 9.81 10.12
N ILE A 32 -8.07 9.58 11.31
CA ILE A 32 -8.18 8.29 12.01
C ILE A 32 -9.65 7.87 12.19
N GLU A 33 -10.54 8.82 12.33
CA GLU A 33 -11.99 8.62 12.41
C GLU A 33 -12.60 8.01 11.14
N ASN A 34 -11.93 8.12 9.99
CA ASN A 34 -12.35 7.51 8.72
C ASN A 34 -12.10 6.00 8.68
N PHE A 35 -11.29 5.48 9.61
CA PHE A 35 -11.09 4.03 9.70
C PHE A 35 -12.39 3.37 10.19
N PRO A 36 -13.01 2.45 9.42
CA PRO A 36 -14.29 1.88 9.79
C PRO A 36 -14.23 1.11 11.14
N ARG A 37 -15.17 1.36 12.04
CA ARG A 37 -15.24 0.66 13.34
C ARG A 37 -15.48 -0.83 13.16
N ASP A 38 -16.26 -1.19 12.15
CA ASP A 38 -16.55 -2.54 11.69
C ASP A 38 -15.67 -2.93 10.51
N ALA A 39 -14.38 -2.81 10.63
CA ALA A 39 -13.42 -2.96 9.52
C ALA A 39 -13.45 -4.37 8.90
N GLN A 40 -14.63 -4.78 8.43
CA GLN A 40 -14.86 -6.04 7.74
C GLN A 40 -14.81 -5.83 6.23
N ARG A 41 -14.19 -6.79 5.52
CA ARG A 41 -14.04 -6.78 4.07
C ARG A 41 -13.48 -5.43 3.57
N LEU A 42 -12.31 -5.04 4.12
CA LEU A 42 -11.70 -3.75 3.87
C LEU A 42 -10.41 -3.90 3.05
N LEU A 43 -10.36 -3.24 1.91
CA LEU A 43 -9.16 -3.12 1.08
C LEU A 43 -8.49 -1.78 1.38
N VAL A 44 -7.38 -1.80 2.09
CA VAL A 44 -6.55 -0.61 2.34
C VAL A 44 -5.62 -0.41 1.16
N ILE A 45 -5.71 0.75 0.52
CA ILE A 45 -4.81 1.16 -0.57
C ILE A 45 -3.92 2.30 -0.10
N SER A 46 -2.61 2.24 -0.43
CA SER A 46 -1.65 3.28 -0.04
C SER A 46 -0.56 3.47 -1.09
N ASN A 47 0.06 4.64 -1.11
CA ASN A 47 1.29 4.88 -1.86
C ASN A 47 2.45 4.02 -1.34
N HIS A 48 3.47 3.80 -2.19
CA HIS A 48 4.62 2.95 -1.86
C HIS A 48 5.94 3.62 -2.20
N PHE A 49 6.49 4.37 -1.26
CA PHE A 49 7.74 5.12 -1.44
C PHE A 49 8.95 4.47 -0.77
N SER A 50 8.71 3.53 0.16
CA SER A 50 9.77 2.92 0.95
C SER A 50 9.40 1.50 1.41
N TRP A 51 10.41 0.68 1.66
CA TRP A 51 10.27 -0.62 2.31
C TRP A 51 9.58 -0.56 3.68
N PHE A 52 9.67 0.60 4.33
CA PHE A 52 9.07 0.82 5.64
C PHE A 52 7.55 1.03 5.59
N ASP A 53 6.95 1.24 4.41
CA ASP A 53 5.52 1.59 4.31
C ASP A 53 4.62 0.49 4.87
N GLY A 54 4.82 -0.75 4.47
CA GLY A 54 4.03 -1.88 4.97
C GLY A 54 4.12 -2.05 6.50
N PRO A 55 5.32 -2.16 7.07
CA PRO A 55 5.53 -2.18 8.53
C PRO A 55 4.94 -0.97 9.25
N LEU A 56 5.13 0.25 8.74
CA LEU A 56 4.58 1.47 9.35
C LEU A 56 3.05 1.45 9.36
N LEU A 57 2.42 1.18 8.23
CA LEU A 57 0.96 1.09 8.15
C LEU A 57 0.40 0.02 9.07
N SER A 58 1.08 -1.13 9.17
CA SER A 58 0.67 -2.21 10.09
C SER A 58 0.79 -1.83 11.57
N LEU A 59 1.70 -0.91 11.92
CA LEU A 59 1.89 -0.43 13.29
C LEU A 59 1.03 0.78 13.63
N LEU A 60 0.64 1.57 12.62
CA LEU A 60 -0.03 2.86 12.80
C LEU A 60 -1.55 2.78 12.58
N LEU A 61 -2.03 1.85 11.74
CA LEU A 61 -3.46 1.67 11.53
C LEU A 61 -4.12 0.99 12.74
N PRO A 62 -5.38 1.31 13.06
CA PRO A 62 -6.11 0.72 14.19
C PRO A 62 -6.19 -0.80 14.15
N GLN A 63 -6.28 -1.37 12.94
CA GLN A 63 -6.19 -2.81 12.69
C GLN A 63 -5.22 -3.07 11.55
N PRO A 64 -4.19 -3.92 11.75
CA PRO A 64 -3.19 -4.19 10.74
C PRO A 64 -3.77 -5.03 9.59
N PRO A 65 -3.62 -4.58 8.34
CA PRO A 65 -4.00 -5.38 7.17
C PRO A 65 -2.99 -6.48 6.87
N ALA A 66 -3.46 -7.55 6.21
CA ALA A 66 -2.59 -8.54 5.58
C ALA A 66 -2.05 -7.94 4.25
N TYR A 67 -0.74 -7.79 4.13
CA TYR A 67 -0.12 -7.22 2.92
C TYR A 67 0.31 -8.31 1.94
N LEU A 68 0.20 -8.00 0.63
CA LEU A 68 0.85 -8.79 -0.40
C LEU A 68 2.37 -8.50 -0.37
N LEU A 69 3.16 -9.51 -0.02
CA LEU A 69 4.61 -9.41 0.14
C LEU A 69 5.32 -10.21 -0.95
N ALA A 70 6.27 -9.57 -1.66
CA ALA A 70 7.05 -10.25 -2.69
C ALA A 70 7.84 -11.43 -2.11
N GLN A 71 7.69 -12.60 -2.71
CA GLN A 71 8.30 -13.84 -2.22
C GLN A 71 9.82 -13.82 -2.33
N GLU A 72 10.37 -13.11 -3.31
CA GLU A 72 11.81 -12.93 -3.50
C GLU A 72 12.45 -12.19 -2.31
N GLU A 73 11.68 -11.41 -1.60
CA GLU A 73 12.14 -10.62 -0.47
C GLU A 73 12.09 -11.37 0.87
N ILE A 74 11.39 -12.53 0.92
CA ILE A 74 11.18 -13.31 2.16
C ILE A 74 12.44 -14.07 2.63
N ASN A 75 13.53 -14.03 1.87
CA ASN A 75 14.76 -14.81 2.18
C ASN A 75 15.56 -14.30 3.38
N GLY A 76 15.25 -13.14 3.95
CA GLY A 76 15.90 -12.60 5.16
C GLY A 76 15.15 -12.96 6.44
N ILE A 77 15.91 -13.25 7.53
CA ILE A 77 15.32 -13.55 8.85
C ILE A 77 14.38 -12.43 9.32
N ALA A 78 14.77 -11.17 9.11
CA ALA A 78 13.95 -10.01 9.49
C ALA A 78 12.63 -9.96 8.74
N ILE A 79 12.64 -10.21 7.43
CA ILE A 79 11.43 -10.20 6.59
C ILE A 79 10.55 -11.41 6.90
N ARG A 80 11.15 -12.57 7.19
CA ARG A 80 10.41 -13.74 7.64
C ARG A 80 9.69 -13.50 8.97
N LEU A 81 10.32 -12.81 9.92
CA LEU A 81 9.68 -12.37 11.17
C LEU A 81 8.54 -11.37 10.88
N ILE A 82 8.77 -10.39 10.03
CA ILE A 82 7.75 -9.43 9.60
C ILE A 82 6.56 -10.15 8.95
N SER A 83 6.80 -11.11 8.06
CA SER A 83 5.75 -11.87 7.38
C SER A 83 4.88 -12.69 8.35
N ILE A 84 5.49 -13.20 9.43
CA ILE A 84 4.76 -13.92 10.50
C ILE A 84 3.92 -12.96 11.35
N ILE A 85 4.46 -11.77 11.62
CA ILE A 85 3.78 -10.75 12.44
C ILE A 85 2.55 -10.18 11.71
N PHE A 86 2.71 -9.87 10.44
CA PHE A 86 1.71 -9.13 9.65
C PHE A 86 0.87 -10.01 8.74
N GLU A 87 0.92 -11.34 8.92
CA GLU A 87 0.10 -12.31 8.16
C GLU A 87 0.14 -12.05 6.65
N SER A 88 1.36 -11.77 6.11
CA SER A 88 1.51 -11.38 4.71
C SER A 88 1.14 -12.50 3.75
N ILE A 89 0.53 -12.11 2.63
CA ILE A 89 0.17 -12.98 1.51
C ILE A 89 1.37 -12.98 0.55
N PRO A 90 2.09 -14.10 0.37
CA PRO A 90 3.22 -14.14 -0.54
C PRO A 90 2.75 -13.98 -1.99
N ILE A 91 3.42 -13.12 -2.75
CA ILE A 91 3.15 -12.87 -4.19
C ILE A 91 4.44 -12.95 -5.01
N TRP A 92 4.39 -13.56 -6.19
CA TRP A 92 5.45 -13.50 -7.18
C TRP A 92 5.32 -12.24 -8.03
N ARG A 93 6.35 -11.37 -8.01
CA ARG A 93 6.39 -10.16 -8.86
C ARG A 93 6.64 -10.51 -10.32
N GLY A 94 6.25 -9.60 -11.23
CA GLY A 94 6.50 -9.73 -12.67
C GLY A 94 5.60 -10.70 -13.42
N ARG A 95 4.71 -11.43 -12.76
CA ARG A 95 3.71 -12.29 -13.38
C ARG A 95 2.36 -12.21 -12.66
N VAL A 96 1.30 -12.59 -13.37
CA VAL A 96 -0.04 -12.67 -12.76
C VAL A 96 -0.05 -13.84 -11.78
N ASP A 97 0.04 -13.54 -10.48
CA ASP A 97 -0.06 -14.56 -9.43
C ASP A 97 -1.53 -14.77 -9.04
N ARG A 98 -2.15 -15.75 -9.71
CA ARG A 98 -3.56 -16.09 -9.43
C ARG A 98 -3.76 -16.63 -8.02
N GLY A 99 -2.76 -17.31 -7.45
CA GLY A 99 -2.83 -17.87 -6.09
C GLY A 99 -2.89 -16.78 -5.05
N ALA A 100 -1.98 -15.79 -5.13
CA ALA A 100 -1.98 -14.64 -4.25
C ALA A 100 -3.29 -13.83 -4.37
N MET A 101 -3.78 -13.61 -5.59
CA MET A 101 -5.04 -12.92 -5.85
C MET A 101 -6.23 -13.66 -5.20
N THR A 102 -6.33 -14.98 -5.40
CA THR A 102 -7.40 -15.81 -4.82
C THR A 102 -7.33 -15.78 -3.29
N THR A 103 -6.12 -15.83 -2.71
CA THR A 103 -5.93 -15.76 -1.26
C THR A 103 -6.38 -14.39 -0.72
N ALA A 104 -6.00 -13.29 -1.38
CA ALA A 104 -6.42 -11.95 -0.98
C ALA A 104 -7.95 -11.77 -1.05
N ILE A 105 -8.59 -12.25 -2.13
CA ILE A 105 -10.04 -12.24 -2.27
C ILE A 105 -10.68 -13.04 -1.14
N HIS A 106 -10.17 -14.23 -0.84
CA HIS A 106 -10.70 -15.08 0.24
C HIS A 106 -10.61 -14.40 1.61
N VAL A 107 -9.45 -13.78 1.93
CA VAL A 107 -9.28 -13.01 3.18
C VAL A 107 -10.32 -11.91 3.28
N LEU A 108 -10.54 -11.13 2.22
CA LEU A 108 -11.56 -10.07 2.19
C LEU A 108 -12.97 -10.64 2.33
N GLN A 109 -13.32 -11.71 1.61
CA GLN A 109 -14.64 -12.33 1.68
C GLN A 109 -14.96 -12.93 3.05
N CYS A 110 -13.93 -13.38 3.78
CA CYS A 110 -14.04 -13.82 5.18
C CYS A 110 -14.11 -12.66 6.19
N GLY A 111 -14.24 -11.41 5.72
CA GLY A 111 -14.34 -10.24 6.59
C GLY A 111 -12.99 -9.66 7.02
N GLY A 112 -11.88 -10.15 6.46
CA GLY A 112 -10.54 -9.64 6.78
C GLY A 112 -10.21 -8.30 6.13
N ILE A 113 -9.02 -7.80 6.47
CA ILE A 113 -8.45 -6.56 5.93
C ILE A 113 -7.22 -6.92 5.09
N VAL A 114 -7.18 -6.46 3.85
CA VAL A 114 -6.02 -6.61 2.95
C VAL A 114 -5.45 -5.25 2.63
N GLY A 115 -4.12 -5.11 2.72
CA GLY A 115 -3.37 -3.94 2.29
C GLY A 115 -2.69 -4.19 0.95
N ILE A 116 -2.78 -3.23 0.05
CA ILE A 116 -2.12 -3.28 -1.25
C ILE A 116 -1.56 -1.90 -1.61
N PHE A 117 -0.43 -1.91 -2.29
CA PHE A 117 0.15 -0.73 -2.92
C PHE A 117 -0.20 -0.77 -4.40
N PRO A 118 -1.10 0.10 -4.90
CA PRO A 118 -1.56 0.05 -6.30
C PRO A 118 -0.45 0.21 -7.32
N GLU A 119 0.63 0.85 -6.95
CA GLU A 119 1.84 1.05 -7.75
C GLU A 119 2.59 -0.26 -8.08
N GLY A 120 2.38 -1.30 -7.27
CA GLY A 120 2.91 -2.66 -7.50
C GLY A 120 4.39 -2.85 -7.16
N SER A 121 5.17 -1.79 -7.02
CA SER A 121 6.59 -1.86 -6.65
C SER A 121 7.08 -0.53 -6.10
N ILE A 122 8.11 -0.58 -5.23
CA ILE A 122 8.86 0.61 -4.83
C ILE A 122 9.76 1.08 -5.97
N GLN A 123 10.32 0.14 -6.73
CA GLN A 123 11.14 0.41 -7.92
C GLN A 123 10.29 0.10 -9.15
N PRO A 124 9.60 1.09 -9.72
CA PRO A 124 8.86 0.89 -10.95
C PRO A 124 9.85 0.54 -12.07
N GLU A 125 9.41 -0.25 -13.03
CA GLU A 125 10.16 -0.45 -14.26
C GLU A 125 10.49 0.91 -14.87
N SER A 126 11.70 1.07 -15.38
CA SER A 126 12.23 2.35 -15.88
C SER A 126 11.28 3.07 -16.87
N ALA A 127 10.48 2.33 -17.62
CA ALA A 127 9.49 2.86 -18.54
C ALA A 127 8.34 3.62 -17.82
N ASP A 128 7.88 3.15 -16.67
CA ASP A 128 6.79 3.81 -15.91
C ASP A 128 7.28 5.14 -15.29
N VAL A 129 8.56 5.19 -14.91
CA VAL A 129 9.18 6.38 -14.31
C VAL A 129 9.48 7.45 -15.36
N VAL A 130 10.00 7.04 -16.51
CA VAL A 130 10.29 7.94 -17.63
C VAL A 130 8.98 8.51 -18.19
N ALA A 131 7.94 7.72 -18.30
CA ALA A 131 6.61 8.19 -18.72
C ALA A 131 6.00 9.21 -17.75
N ALA A 132 6.34 9.14 -16.44
CA ALA A 132 5.93 10.12 -15.44
C ALA A 132 6.84 11.36 -15.36
N GLY A 133 7.86 11.48 -16.24
CA GLY A 133 8.81 12.60 -16.23
C GLY A 133 9.76 12.60 -15.03
N GLN A 134 9.90 11.48 -14.32
CA GLN A 134 10.73 11.37 -13.12
C GLN A 134 12.10 10.77 -13.46
N GLN A 135 13.17 11.30 -12.85
CA GLN A 135 14.49 10.69 -12.95
C GLN A 135 14.58 9.51 -11.98
N PHE A 136 14.88 8.33 -12.52
CA PHE A 136 15.15 7.14 -11.72
C PHE A 136 16.62 7.21 -11.25
N THR A 137 16.81 7.38 -9.96
CA THR A 137 18.13 7.27 -9.34
C THR A 137 18.02 6.20 -8.22
N GLU A 138 18.96 5.25 -8.20
CA GLU A 138 19.02 4.27 -7.12
C GLU A 138 19.26 4.98 -5.79
N GLY A 139 18.30 4.85 -4.84
CA GLY A 139 18.41 5.41 -3.49
C GLY A 139 19.54 4.79 -2.70
N VAL A 140 20.06 5.52 -1.73
CA VAL A 140 21.05 5.00 -0.79
C VAL A 140 20.53 3.72 -0.15
N GLY A 141 21.09 2.59 -0.56
CA GLY A 141 20.68 1.26 -0.11
C GLY A 141 19.55 0.61 -0.94
N GLY A 142 19.10 1.18 -2.07
CA GLY A 142 18.09 0.57 -2.97
C GLY A 142 16.71 0.32 -2.33
N LYS A 143 16.42 0.94 -1.18
CA LYS A 143 15.26 0.64 -0.33
C LYS A 143 14.17 1.72 -0.31
N GLY A 144 14.26 2.74 -1.14
CA GLY A 144 13.30 3.82 -1.25
C GLY A 144 13.38 4.54 -2.59
N ARG A 145 12.33 5.28 -2.94
CA ARG A 145 12.35 6.16 -4.11
C ARG A 145 13.11 7.46 -3.81
N HIS A 146 13.77 8.01 -4.82
CA HIS A 146 14.38 9.35 -4.71
C HIS A 146 13.34 10.47 -4.70
N THR A 147 12.26 10.30 -5.47
CA THR A 147 11.15 11.23 -5.50
C THR A 147 9.93 10.60 -4.85
N ALA A 148 9.41 11.23 -3.80
CA ALA A 148 8.17 10.81 -3.15
C ALA A 148 6.96 11.24 -4.00
N ALA A 149 6.85 10.68 -5.21
CA ALA A 149 5.79 11.01 -6.16
C ALA A 149 5.07 9.75 -6.63
N LEU A 150 3.74 9.83 -6.77
CA LEU A 150 2.92 8.73 -7.24
C LEU A 150 3.22 8.35 -8.68
N ILE A 151 3.25 7.07 -8.98
CA ILE A 151 3.31 6.52 -10.33
C ILE A 151 1.98 5.86 -10.69
N ARG A 152 1.82 5.53 -11.96
CA ARG A 152 0.58 4.95 -12.46
C ARG A 152 0.23 3.63 -11.77
N ALA A 153 -1.05 3.47 -11.41
CA ALA A 153 -1.58 2.26 -10.82
C ALA A 153 -1.53 1.06 -11.77
N LYS A 154 -1.43 -0.13 -11.19
CA LYS A 154 -1.58 -1.40 -11.94
C LYS A 154 -3.02 -1.89 -11.83
N ALA A 155 -3.61 -2.35 -12.94
CA ALA A 155 -4.99 -2.84 -13.02
C ALA A 155 -5.36 -3.95 -12.00
N GLY A 156 -4.35 -4.62 -11.44
CA GLY A 156 -4.52 -5.69 -10.45
C GLY A 156 -5.26 -5.25 -9.19
N VAL A 157 -5.08 -3.99 -8.75
CA VAL A 157 -5.80 -3.46 -7.58
C VAL A 157 -7.30 -3.33 -7.85
N ALA A 158 -7.68 -2.84 -9.03
CA ALA A 158 -9.09 -2.74 -9.44
C ALA A 158 -9.73 -4.12 -9.60
N LEU A 159 -8.99 -5.11 -10.13
CA LEU A 159 -9.45 -6.48 -10.22
C LEU A 159 -9.69 -7.07 -8.82
N LEU A 160 -8.79 -6.86 -7.86
CA LEU A 160 -8.96 -7.30 -6.48
C LEU A 160 -10.20 -6.64 -5.85
N ALA A 161 -10.35 -5.33 -5.99
CA ALA A 161 -11.46 -4.57 -5.43
C ALA A 161 -12.81 -5.06 -5.98
N THR A 162 -12.93 -5.21 -7.30
CA THR A 162 -14.19 -5.62 -7.95
C THR A 162 -14.56 -7.08 -7.66
N LEU A 163 -13.59 -8.01 -7.63
CA LEU A 163 -13.86 -9.43 -7.36
C LEU A 163 -14.14 -9.71 -5.88
N SER A 164 -13.55 -8.94 -4.97
CA SER A 164 -13.78 -9.13 -3.53
C SER A 164 -15.07 -8.46 -3.04
N GLY A 165 -15.58 -7.44 -3.74
CA GLY A 165 -16.67 -6.59 -3.28
C GLY A 165 -16.33 -5.85 -1.98
N ALA A 166 -15.04 -5.59 -1.75
CA ALA A 166 -14.57 -4.91 -0.55
C ALA A 166 -14.83 -3.40 -0.61
N ARG A 167 -15.05 -2.79 0.56
CA ARG A 167 -14.91 -1.34 0.74
C ARG A 167 -13.43 -0.99 0.64
N ILE A 168 -13.14 0.21 0.11
CA ILE A 168 -11.76 0.66 -0.16
C ILE A 168 -11.44 1.82 0.76
N LEU A 169 -10.32 1.74 1.47
CA LEU A 169 -9.83 2.79 2.36
C LEU A 169 -8.54 3.38 1.77
N PRO A 170 -8.58 4.61 1.25
CA PRO A 170 -7.36 5.28 0.78
C PRO A 170 -6.56 5.81 1.96
N VAL A 171 -5.26 5.57 1.92
CA VAL A 171 -4.31 6.02 2.95
C VAL A 171 -3.09 6.61 2.27
N ALA A 172 -2.68 7.80 2.69
CA ALA A 172 -1.41 8.41 2.28
C ALA A 172 -0.40 8.30 3.41
N LEU A 173 0.81 7.84 3.10
CA LEU A 173 1.96 7.79 4.00
C LEU A 173 3.10 8.64 3.42
N ILE A 174 3.42 9.75 4.06
CA ILE A 174 4.38 10.74 3.56
C ILE A 174 5.60 10.77 4.49
N GLY A 175 6.79 10.89 3.89
CA GLY A 175 8.07 11.00 4.61
C GLY A 175 8.82 9.68 4.81
N SER A 176 8.22 8.53 4.50
CA SER A 176 8.85 7.21 4.72
C SER A 176 10.11 6.97 3.91
N HIS A 177 10.26 7.61 2.74
CA HIS A 177 11.44 7.52 1.88
C HIS A 177 12.71 8.07 2.55
N ASP A 178 12.56 9.01 3.50
CA ASP A 178 13.67 9.63 4.22
C ASP A 178 14.15 8.85 5.45
N ILE A 179 13.50 7.74 5.82
CA ILE A 179 13.83 7.00 7.04
C ILE A 179 15.30 6.58 7.06
N MET A 180 15.80 6.00 5.97
CA MET A 180 17.19 5.53 5.92
C MET A 180 18.18 6.69 5.98
N SER A 181 17.97 7.77 5.24
CA SER A 181 18.85 8.93 5.24
C SER A 181 18.89 9.62 6.62
N ASN A 182 17.74 9.75 7.27
CA ASN A 182 17.64 10.32 8.60
C ASN A 182 18.22 9.41 9.69
N LEU A 183 18.07 8.10 9.55
CA LEU A 183 18.67 7.12 10.46
C LEU A 183 20.21 7.26 10.49
N PHE A 184 20.86 7.34 9.32
CA PHE A 184 22.30 7.60 9.24
C PHE A 184 22.70 8.94 9.86
N ARG A 185 21.84 9.94 9.78
CA ARG A 185 22.04 11.27 10.41
C ARG A 185 21.61 11.31 11.88
N ARG A 186 21.21 10.19 12.48
CA ARG A 186 20.70 10.09 13.85
C ARG A 186 19.53 11.06 14.12
N ARG A 187 18.65 11.24 13.14
CA ARG A 187 17.47 12.11 13.23
C ARG A 187 16.20 11.30 13.11
N ARG A 188 15.18 11.67 13.86
CA ARG A 188 13.84 11.09 13.71
C ARG A 188 13.20 11.63 12.43
N THR A 189 12.59 10.72 11.66
CA THR A 189 11.92 11.10 10.41
C THR A 189 10.49 11.54 10.70
N PRO A 190 10.07 12.73 10.23
CA PRO A 190 8.66 13.11 10.28
C PRO A 190 7.87 12.24 9.30
N ILE A 191 6.84 11.57 9.82
CA ILE A 191 5.90 10.75 9.05
C ILE A 191 4.51 11.34 9.22
N ARG A 192 3.84 11.56 8.10
CA ARG A 192 2.43 11.94 8.09
C ARG A 192 1.58 10.81 7.52
N LEU A 193 0.66 10.30 8.33
CA LEU A 193 -0.36 9.33 7.95
C LEU A 193 -1.68 10.09 7.75
N ILE A 194 -2.31 9.92 6.59
CA ILE A 194 -3.60 10.55 6.30
C ILE A 194 -4.55 9.44 5.83
N ILE A 195 -5.66 9.28 6.53
CA ILE A 195 -6.69 8.31 6.19
C ILE A 195 -7.87 9.06 5.57
N GLY A 196 -8.17 8.76 4.30
CA GLY A 196 -9.32 9.31 3.61
C GLY A 196 -10.61 8.56 3.91
N PRO A 197 -11.77 9.08 3.47
CA PRO A 197 -13.04 8.40 3.62
C PRO A 197 -13.06 7.09 2.84
N ALA A 198 -13.64 6.03 3.43
CA ALA A 198 -13.81 4.77 2.75
C ALA A 198 -14.90 4.88 1.67
N PHE A 199 -14.69 4.26 0.52
CA PHE A 199 -15.59 4.27 -0.63
C PHE A 199 -15.84 2.87 -1.19
N GLY A 200 -16.63 2.75 -2.25
CA GLY A 200 -17.00 1.49 -2.88
C GLY A 200 -18.14 0.77 -2.15
N PRO A 201 -18.39 -0.53 -2.42
CA PRO A 201 -17.60 -1.38 -3.31
C PRO A 201 -17.65 -0.97 -4.78
N LEU A 202 -16.57 -1.28 -5.52
CA LEU A 202 -16.52 -1.08 -6.95
C LEU A 202 -17.11 -2.29 -7.69
N SER A 203 -17.74 -2.04 -8.83
CA SER A 203 -18.28 -3.08 -9.70
C SER A 203 -17.71 -2.95 -11.11
N LEU A 204 -17.55 -4.08 -11.76
CA LEU A 204 -17.16 -4.18 -13.16
C LEU A 204 -18.34 -4.73 -13.96
N SER A 205 -18.67 -4.12 -15.10
CA SER A 205 -19.71 -4.67 -15.97
C SER A 205 -19.32 -6.04 -16.52
N ASN A 206 -20.19 -7.03 -16.34
CA ASN A 206 -19.97 -8.40 -16.83
C ASN A 206 -20.04 -8.51 -18.37
N GLU A 207 -20.61 -7.51 -19.04
CA GLU A 207 -20.74 -7.48 -20.49
C GLU A 207 -19.45 -7.14 -21.22
N VAL A 208 -18.51 -6.49 -20.51
CA VAL A 208 -17.26 -6.00 -21.09
C VAL A 208 -16.18 -7.09 -21.01
N LYS A 209 -15.63 -7.47 -22.18
CA LYS A 209 -14.60 -8.52 -22.31
C LYS A 209 -13.37 -7.99 -23.05
N GLY A 210 -12.27 -8.74 -22.97
CA GLY A 210 -11.02 -8.47 -23.72
C GLY A 210 -10.40 -7.13 -23.40
N VAL A 211 -10.05 -6.37 -24.43
CA VAL A 211 -9.34 -5.08 -24.32
C VAL A 211 -10.17 -4.04 -23.54
N ALA A 212 -11.47 -3.96 -23.82
CA ALA A 212 -12.35 -3.02 -23.14
C ALA A 212 -12.45 -3.27 -21.63
N ARG A 213 -12.44 -4.56 -21.22
CA ARG A 213 -12.38 -4.92 -19.79
C ARG A 213 -11.08 -4.43 -19.15
N ARG A 214 -9.96 -4.58 -19.85
CA ARG A 214 -8.67 -4.10 -19.35
C ARG A 214 -8.67 -2.58 -19.18
N GLN A 215 -9.15 -1.85 -20.17
CA GLN A 215 -9.28 -0.38 -20.10
C GLN A 215 -10.15 0.07 -18.92
N GLN A 216 -11.26 -0.63 -18.67
CA GLN A 216 -12.12 -0.32 -17.53
C GLN A 216 -11.42 -0.60 -16.19
N LEU A 217 -10.63 -1.67 -16.08
CA LEU A 217 -9.83 -1.94 -14.88
C LEU A 217 -8.73 -0.91 -14.69
N ASP A 218 -8.07 -0.48 -15.76
CA ASP A 218 -7.05 0.58 -15.70
C ASP A 218 -7.68 1.90 -15.22
N LYS A 219 -8.87 2.27 -15.75
CA LYS A 219 -9.60 3.46 -15.30
C LYS A 219 -9.98 3.38 -13.81
N LEU A 220 -10.53 2.27 -13.35
CA LEU A 220 -10.87 2.07 -11.94
C LEU A 220 -9.61 2.12 -11.04
N ALA A 221 -8.49 1.60 -11.50
CA ALA A 221 -7.22 1.67 -10.76
C ALA A 221 -6.72 3.11 -10.64
N ASP A 222 -6.82 3.89 -11.73
CA ASP A 222 -6.48 5.31 -11.73
C ASP A 222 -7.43 6.09 -10.80
N GLU A 223 -8.75 5.83 -10.81
CA GLU A 223 -9.72 6.42 -9.87
C GLU A 223 -9.35 6.12 -8.39
N MET A 224 -8.96 4.88 -8.10
CA MET A 224 -8.49 4.51 -6.75
C MET A 224 -7.24 5.29 -6.34
N MET A 225 -6.29 5.47 -7.26
CA MET A 225 -5.07 6.27 -6.98
C MET A 225 -5.37 7.76 -6.83
N CYS A 226 -6.35 8.29 -7.56
CA CYS A 226 -6.80 9.67 -7.40
C CYS A 226 -7.28 9.95 -5.96
N GLN A 227 -7.95 8.97 -5.32
CA GLN A 227 -8.34 9.10 -3.91
C GLN A 227 -7.10 9.21 -2.99
N ILE A 228 -6.01 8.52 -3.28
CA ILE A 228 -4.75 8.67 -2.54
C ILE A 228 -4.11 10.02 -2.85
N ALA A 229 -4.07 10.44 -4.14
CA ALA A 229 -3.50 11.69 -4.57
C ALA A 229 -4.16 12.91 -3.93
N GLN A 230 -5.48 12.89 -3.72
CA GLN A 230 -6.23 13.95 -3.03
C GLN A 230 -5.80 14.12 -1.57
N LEU A 231 -5.30 13.07 -0.91
CA LEU A 231 -4.78 13.14 0.45
C LEU A 231 -3.35 13.72 0.51
N MET A 232 -2.67 13.84 -0.62
CA MET A 232 -1.27 14.22 -0.71
C MET A 232 -1.09 15.67 -1.13
N PRO A 233 -0.01 16.34 -0.68
CA PRO A 233 0.36 17.63 -1.20
C PRO A 233 0.71 17.53 -2.71
N PRO A 234 0.53 18.61 -3.48
CA PRO A 234 0.67 18.59 -4.95
C PRO A 234 2.01 18.02 -5.44
N GLU A 235 3.11 18.31 -4.75
CA GLU A 235 4.46 17.84 -5.07
C GLU A 235 4.63 16.32 -4.99
N ASN A 236 3.76 15.62 -4.25
CA ASN A 236 3.79 14.17 -4.10
C ASN A 236 2.82 13.44 -5.05
N ARG A 237 1.96 14.15 -5.80
CA ARG A 237 0.93 13.55 -6.65
C ARG A 237 1.49 12.92 -7.93
N GLY A 238 2.67 13.33 -8.39
CA GLY A 238 3.35 12.73 -9.54
C GLY A 238 2.47 12.59 -10.76
N TYR A 239 2.26 11.37 -11.26
CA TYR A 239 1.39 11.09 -12.41
C TYR A 239 -0.04 11.64 -12.25
N TYR A 240 -0.52 11.81 -11.02
CA TYR A 240 -1.87 12.28 -10.68
C TYR A 240 -1.92 13.76 -10.29
N THR A 241 -0.96 14.57 -10.71
CA THR A 241 -0.90 16.01 -10.37
C THR A 241 -2.05 16.79 -10.99
N ASN A 242 -2.49 16.46 -12.21
CA ASN A 242 -3.55 17.12 -12.95
C ASN A 242 -4.90 16.39 -12.84
N VAL A 243 -5.20 15.86 -11.68
CA VAL A 243 -6.50 15.23 -11.44
C VAL A 243 -7.53 16.32 -11.18
N ASN A 244 -8.63 16.30 -11.93
CA ASN A 244 -9.78 17.17 -11.69
C ASN A 244 -10.55 16.71 -10.42
N ASP A 245 -11.46 17.56 -9.92
CA ASP A 245 -12.28 17.26 -8.72
C ASP A 245 -13.15 15.99 -8.89
N ASN A 246 -13.36 15.53 -10.13
CA ASN A 246 -14.08 14.30 -10.45
C ASN A 246 -13.19 13.04 -10.45
N GLY A 247 -11.90 13.18 -10.16
CA GLY A 247 -10.96 12.06 -10.12
C GLY A 247 -10.48 11.58 -11.50
N GLU A 248 -10.64 12.38 -12.55
CA GLU A 248 -10.14 12.07 -13.89
C GLU A 248 -8.78 12.74 -14.12
N VAL A 249 -7.84 11.99 -14.68
CA VAL A 249 -6.52 12.51 -15.07
C VAL A 249 -6.69 13.29 -16.36
N ASN A 250 -6.47 14.60 -16.35
CA ASN A 250 -6.40 15.40 -17.57
C ASN A 250 -5.08 15.05 -18.29
N THR A 251 -5.20 14.29 -19.38
CA THR A 251 -4.08 13.98 -20.30
C THR A 251 -3.75 15.17 -21.20
#